data_810a255d26a460e5f17ac255149de1c7
#
_entry.id   810a255d26a460e5f17ac255149de1c7
#
_cell.length_a   1.000
_cell.length_b   1.000
_cell.length_c   1.000
_cell.angle_alpha   90.00
_cell.angle_beta   90.00
_cell.angle_gamma   90.00
#
_symmetry.space_group_name_H-M   'P 1'
#
loop_
_entity.id
_entity.type
_entity.pdbx_description
1 polymer ?
#
loop_
_entity_poly.entity_id
_entity_poly.type
_entity_poly.pdbx_seq_one_letter_code
_entity_poly.pdbx_strand_id
1 'polypeptide(L)'
;MNFLFKEEPTHYSFDDLVQEKKTVWSGVKNALAQKNLKSVKKGDRIFYYHTGDEKAVVGIAKAASDAYPDPKDRTGKLAVVEVAPVGKLPRPVTLAEIKATKSLASMPLVRISRLSVMPVTDAEWAVIE
;
A
#
# COMPACT_ATOMS: atom_id res chain seq x y z
N MET A 1 -12.12 -4.09 2.76
CA MET A 1 -11.19 -3.25 3.55
C MET A 1 -10.27 -2.46 2.63
N ASN A 2 -9.62 -1.47 3.19
CA ASN A 2 -8.71 -0.62 2.45
C ASN A 2 -7.34 -0.63 3.09
N PHE A 3 -6.31 -0.49 2.27
CA PHE A 3 -4.91 -0.51 2.71
C PHE A 3 -4.12 0.58 2.00
N LEU A 4 -2.94 0.87 2.52
CA LEU A 4 -1.93 1.69 1.86
C LEU A 4 -0.64 0.89 1.84
N PHE A 5 -0.06 0.75 0.64
CA PHE A 5 1.20 0.06 0.43
C PHE A 5 2.24 1.08 -0.03
N LYS A 6 3.41 1.07 0.61
CA LYS A 6 4.52 1.96 0.28
C LYS A 6 5.56 1.24 -0.56
N GLU A 7 6.10 1.95 -1.55
CA GLU A 7 7.22 1.46 -2.34
C GLU A 7 8.09 2.63 -2.81
N GLU A 8 9.39 2.40 -2.92
CA GLU A 8 10.32 3.35 -3.52
C GLU A 8 10.12 3.35 -5.05
N PRO A 9 9.82 4.51 -5.68
CA PRO A 9 9.51 4.52 -7.11
C PRO A 9 10.69 4.12 -8.00
N THR A 10 11.93 4.28 -7.52
CA THR A 10 13.09 3.80 -8.27
C THR A 10 13.21 2.28 -8.23
N HIS A 11 12.58 1.63 -7.26
CA HIS A 11 12.54 0.17 -7.15
C HIS A 11 11.33 -0.40 -7.92
N TYR A 12 10.13 0.14 -7.66
CA TYR A 12 8.91 -0.30 -8.34
C TYR A 12 7.84 0.79 -8.25
N SER A 13 7.64 1.53 -9.35
CA SER A 13 6.70 2.64 -9.37
C SER A 13 5.28 2.19 -9.70
N PHE A 14 4.31 3.08 -9.47
CA PHE A 14 2.94 2.81 -9.90
C PHE A 14 2.85 2.65 -11.43
N ASP A 15 3.66 3.41 -12.18
CA ASP A 15 3.72 3.26 -13.65
C ASP A 15 4.24 1.88 -14.04
N ASP A 16 5.19 1.32 -13.31
CA ASP A 16 5.65 -0.04 -13.52
C ASP A 16 4.51 -1.04 -13.34
N LEU A 17 3.69 -0.84 -12.30
CA LEU A 17 2.54 -1.70 -12.05
C LEU A 17 1.51 -1.60 -13.18
N VAL A 18 1.23 -0.39 -13.66
CA VAL A 18 0.31 -0.17 -14.78
C VAL A 18 0.80 -0.91 -16.02
N GLN A 19 2.10 -0.82 -16.29
CA GLN A 19 2.70 -1.48 -17.46
C GLN A 19 2.65 -3.00 -17.35
N GLU A 20 2.93 -3.54 -16.18
CA GLU A 20 2.93 -5.00 -15.93
C GLU A 20 1.53 -5.57 -15.72
N LYS A 21 0.56 -4.73 -15.39
CA LYS A 21 -0.85 -5.07 -15.14
C LYS A 21 -1.12 -5.87 -13.87
N LYS A 22 -0.13 -6.54 -13.33
CA LYS A 22 -0.24 -7.27 -12.06
C LYS A 22 1.17 -7.59 -11.55
N THR A 23 1.33 -7.59 -10.24
CA THR A 23 2.58 -8.02 -9.61
C THR A 23 2.29 -8.78 -8.32
N VAL A 24 3.27 -9.54 -7.87
CA VAL A 24 3.23 -10.16 -6.54
C VAL A 24 3.94 -9.22 -5.57
N TRP A 25 3.21 -8.75 -4.55
CA TRP A 25 3.76 -7.86 -3.54
C TRP A 25 4.49 -8.71 -2.50
N SER A 26 5.80 -8.65 -2.52
CA SER A 26 6.68 -9.50 -1.71
C SER A 26 7.76 -8.65 -1.02
N GLY A 27 8.62 -9.30 -0.24
CA GLY A 27 9.75 -8.63 0.40
C GLY A 27 9.37 -7.81 1.63
N VAL A 28 8.15 -7.93 2.11
CA VAL A 28 7.69 -7.24 3.33
C VAL A 28 8.16 -8.04 4.54
N LYS A 29 9.09 -7.47 5.32
CA LYS A 29 9.73 -8.20 6.43
C LYS A 29 9.35 -7.68 7.81
N ASN A 30 8.90 -6.43 7.93
CA ASN A 30 8.47 -5.87 9.20
C ASN A 30 7.28 -6.66 9.75
N ALA A 31 7.30 -7.02 11.03
CA ALA A 31 6.29 -7.90 11.64
C ALA A 31 4.89 -7.29 11.58
N LEU A 32 4.74 -6.00 11.86
CA LEU A 32 3.44 -5.34 11.80
C LEU A 32 2.93 -5.23 10.37
N ALA A 33 3.81 -4.89 9.43
CA ALA A 33 3.46 -4.82 8.02
C ALA A 33 3.01 -6.19 7.51
N GLN A 34 3.68 -7.28 7.91
CA GLN A 34 3.29 -8.64 7.57
C GLN A 34 1.93 -9.00 8.16
N LYS A 35 1.68 -8.62 9.41
CA LYS A 35 0.37 -8.84 10.04
C LYS A 35 -0.73 -8.16 9.24
N ASN A 36 -0.50 -6.92 8.82
CA ASN A 36 -1.47 -6.17 8.01
C ASN A 36 -1.65 -6.82 6.63
N LEU A 37 -0.55 -7.22 6.01
CA LEU A 37 -0.58 -7.85 4.69
C LEU A 37 -1.38 -9.15 4.70
N LYS A 38 -1.23 -9.95 5.77
CA LYS A 38 -1.95 -11.22 5.93
C LYS A 38 -3.46 -11.07 6.01
N SER A 39 -3.94 -9.88 6.35
CA SER A 39 -5.38 -9.60 6.43
C SER A 39 -6.00 -9.16 5.10
N VAL A 40 -5.19 -8.97 4.06
CA VAL A 40 -5.67 -8.52 2.74
C VAL A 40 -6.48 -9.63 2.08
N LYS A 41 -7.64 -9.27 1.53
CA LYS A 41 -8.53 -10.17 0.79
C LYS A 41 -8.70 -9.68 -0.64
N LYS A 42 -8.91 -10.61 -1.55
CA LYS A 42 -9.17 -10.28 -2.95
C LYS A 42 -10.26 -9.22 -3.06
N GLY A 43 -10.00 -8.18 -3.84
CA GLY A 43 -10.92 -7.06 -4.04
C GLY A 43 -10.71 -5.89 -3.10
N ASP A 44 -9.88 -6.03 -2.06
CA ASP A 44 -9.57 -4.91 -1.18
C ASP A 44 -8.86 -3.80 -1.96
N ARG A 45 -9.18 -2.54 -1.62
CA ARG A 45 -8.59 -1.38 -2.29
C ARG A 45 -7.29 -0.98 -1.63
N ILE A 46 -6.34 -0.52 -2.42
CA ILE A 46 -4.99 -0.20 -1.97
C ILE A 46 -4.59 1.17 -2.52
N PHE A 47 -4.23 2.11 -1.63
CA PHE A 47 -3.51 3.31 -2.05
C PHE A 47 -2.05 2.94 -2.29
N TYR A 48 -1.53 3.29 -3.46
CA TYR A 48 -0.13 3.11 -3.80
C TYR A 48 0.64 4.38 -3.43
N TYR A 49 1.60 4.25 -2.53
CA TYR A 49 2.35 5.38 -1.99
C TYR A 49 3.81 5.29 -2.43
N HIS A 50 4.33 6.36 -3.03
CA HIS A 50 5.74 6.46 -3.37
C HIS A 50 6.50 7.07 -2.18
N THR A 51 7.54 6.35 -1.72
CA THR A 51 8.47 6.85 -0.70
C THR A 51 9.59 7.69 -1.35
N GLY A 52 10.66 7.95 -0.62
CA GLY A 52 11.77 8.73 -1.13
C GLY A 52 11.44 10.22 -1.15
N ASP A 53 11.79 10.88 -2.23
CA ASP A 53 11.61 12.32 -2.34
C ASP A 53 10.15 12.73 -2.59
N GLU A 54 9.39 11.87 -3.24
CA GLU A 54 8.00 12.19 -3.61
C GLU A 54 7.06 12.21 -2.41
N LYS A 55 7.09 11.19 -1.57
CA LYS A 55 6.27 11.04 -0.36
C LYS A 55 4.80 11.39 -0.60
N ALA A 56 4.15 10.62 -1.47
CA ALA A 56 2.79 10.88 -1.88
C ALA A 56 2.04 9.63 -2.28
N VAL A 57 0.72 9.63 -2.06
CA VAL A 57 -0.20 8.66 -2.66
C VAL A 57 -0.38 9.05 -4.12
N VAL A 58 -0.07 8.15 -5.03
CA VAL A 58 -0.05 8.43 -6.47
C VAL A 58 -1.11 7.69 -7.27
N GLY A 59 -1.64 6.60 -6.71
CA GLY A 59 -2.61 5.80 -7.45
C GLY A 59 -3.40 4.87 -6.55
N ILE A 60 -4.35 4.19 -7.17
CA ILE A 60 -5.20 3.19 -6.53
C ILE A 60 -4.94 1.86 -7.22
N ALA A 61 -4.73 0.83 -6.41
CA ALA A 61 -4.61 -0.54 -6.84
C ALA A 61 -5.67 -1.38 -6.12
N LYS A 62 -5.74 -2.65 -6.45
CA LYS A 62 -6.61 -3.60 -5.77
C LYS A 62 -5.87 -4.90 -5.53
N ALA A 63 -6.28 -5.63 -4.50
CA ALA A 63 -5.79 -6.98 -4.28
C ALA A 63 -6.42 -7.91 -5.33
N ALA A 64 -5.58 -8.55 -6.12
CA ALA A 64 -6.02 -9.51 -7.13
C ALA A 64 -6.13 -10.92 -6.56
N SER A 65 -5.70 -11.11 -5.31
CA SER A 65 -5.81 -12.37 -4.58
C SER A 65 -5.95 -12.08 -3.09
N ASP A 66 -6.33 -13.11 -2.32
CA ASP A 66 -6.12 -13.10 -0.87
C ASP A 66 -4.61 -13.16 -0.62
N ALA A 67 -4.18 -12.74 0.57
CA ALA A 67 -2.81 -12.98 1.01
C ALA A 67 -2.57 -14.49 1.12
N TYR A 68 -1.39 -14.94 0.69
CA TYR A 68 -1.02 -16.36 0.73
C TYR A 68 0.46 -16.50 1.11
N PRO A 69 0.88 -17.70 1.56
CA PRO A 69 2.28 -17.90 1.91
C PRO A 69 3.20 -17.69 0.71
N ASP A 70 4.31 -16.98 0.93
CA ASP A 70 5.29 -16.77 -0.12
C ASP A 70 5.98 -18.10 -0.46
N PRO A 71 5.83 -18.60 -1.69
CA PRO A 71 6.45 -19.87 -2.08
C PRO A 71 7.99 -19.83 -2.04
N LYS A 72 8.58 -18.64 -2.04
CA LYS A 72 10.04 -18.45 -1.94
C LYS A 72 10.53 -18.40 -0.50
N ASP A 73 9.63 -18.25 0.47
CA ASP A 73 9.99 -18.22 1.88
C ASP A 73 9.91 -19.62 2.49
N ARG A 74 11.08 -20.20 2.74
CA ARG A 74 11.19 -21.55 3.29
C ARG A 74 10.69 -21.67 4.72
N THR A 75 10.61 -20.54 5.45
CA THR A 75 10.13 -20.54 6.84
C THR A 75 8.61 -20.65 6.92
N GLY A 76 7.90 -20.34 5.84
CA GLY A 76 6.44 -20.32 5.81
C GLY A 76 5.81 -19.17 6.59
N LYS A 77 6.60 -18.22 7.05
CA LYS A 77 6.14 -17.12 7.91
C LYS A 77 5.71 -15.88 7.12
N LEU A 78 6.27 -15.68 5.93
CA LEU A 78 5.99 -14.50 5.14
C LEU A 78 4.84 -14.73 4.18
N ALA A 79 3.97 -13.72 4.06
CA ALA A 79 2.88 -13.73 3.11
C ALA A 79 3.16 -12.77 1.97
N VAL A 80 2.52 -13.01 0.85
CA VAL A 80 2.49 -12.14 -0.32
C VAL A 80 1.05 -11.97 -0.78
N VAL A 81 0.81 -10.97 -1.64
CA VAL A 81 -0.50 -10.76 -2.24
C VAL A 81 -0.31 -10.28 -3.68
N GLU A 82 -1.19 -10.72 -4.58
CA GLU A 82 -1.18 -10.21 -5.95
C GLU A 82 -1.91 -8.88 -5.98
N VAL A 83 -1.32 -7.91 -6.67
CA VAL A 83 -1.82 -6.53 -6.76
C VAL A 83 -1.96 -6.14 -8.23
N ALA A 84 -3.09 -5.51 -8.57
CA ALA A 84 -3.35 -4.99 -9.90
C ALA A 84 -3.68 -3.50 -9.83
N PRO A 85 -3.33 -2.71 -10.87
CA PRO A 85 -3.63 -1.28 -10.85
C PRO A 85 -5.11 -1.03 -11.13
N VAL A 86 -5.66 0.01 -10.52
CA VAL A 86 -6.99 0.54 -10.84
C VAL A 86 -6.85 1.84 -11.63
N GLY A 87 -6.07 2.80 -11.13
CA GLY A 87 -5.84 4.04 -11.82
C GLY A 87 -5.00 5.04 -11.04
N LYS A 88 -4.38 5.97 -11.74
CA LYS A 88 -3.67 7.08 -11.11
C LYS A 88 -4.65 8.04 -10.47
N LEU A 89 -4.24 8.66 -9.36
CA LEU A 89 -4.97 9.81 -8.84
C LEU A 89 -4.79 10.99 -9.80
N PRO A 90 -5.81 11.85 -9.96
CA PRO A 90 -5.68 13.06 -10.80
C PRO A 90 -4.53 13.96 -10.36
N ARG A 91 -4.24 13.94 -9.05
CA ARG A 91 -3.14 14.68 -8.43
C ARG A 91 -2.59 13.84 -7.28
N PRO A 92 -1.27 13.69 -7.15
CA PRO A 92 -0.71 13.01 -5.99
C PRO A 92 -1.13 13.72 -4.69
N VAL A 93 -1.43 12.94 -3.66
CA VAL A 93 -1.75 13.46 -2.34
C VAL A 93 -0.51 13.28 -1.47
N THR A 94 0.14 14.40 -1.13
CA THR A 94 1.44 14.35 -0.45
C THR A 94 1.28 14.03 1.03
N LEU A 95 2.36 13.48 1.61
CA LEU A 95 2.42 13.25 3.06
C LEU A 95 2.23 14.56 3.82
N ALA A 96 2.79 15.67 3.32
CA ALA A 96 2.62 16.98 3.96
C ALA A 96 1.15 17.39 4.02
N GLU A 97 0.39 17.19 2.95
CA GLU A 97 -1.05 17.46 2.93
C GLU A 97 -1.80 16.56 3.91
N ILE A 98 -1.44 15.29 3.98
CA ILE A 98 -2.06 14.34 4.89
C ILE A 98 -1.80 14.73 6.35
N LYS A 99 -0.56 15.11 6.68
CA LYS A 99 -0.21 15.58 8.03
C LYS A 99 -0.94 16.86 8.42
N ALA A 100 -1.24 17.72 7.46
CA ALA A 100 -1.95 18.97 7.68
C ALA A 100 -3.47 18.78 7.85
N THR A 101 -3.98 17.58 7.59
CA THR A 101 -5.41 17.27 7.66
C THR A 101 -5.74 16.62 8.99
N LYS A 102 -6.52 17.31 9.84
CA LYS A 102 -6.80 16.84 11.21
C LYS A 102 -7.43 15.46 11.24
N SER A 103 -8.35 15.15 10.34
CA SER A 103 -9.03 13.86 10.30
C SER A 103 -8.11 12.69 9.94
N LEU A 104 -6.91 12.98 9.46
CA LEU A 104 -5.91 11.97 9.09
C LEU A 104 -4.75 11.87 10.08
N ALA A 105 -4.77 12.65 11.16
CA ALA A 105 -3.64 12.73 12.09
C ALA A 105 -3.36 11.42 12.82
N SER A 106 -4.36 10.55 12.96
CA SER A 106 -4.21 9.26 13.63
C SER A 106 -3.87 8.11 12.70
N MET A 107 -3.77 8.35 11.38
CA MET A 107 -3.39 7.29 10.44
C MET A 107 -2.02 6.70 10.77
N PRO A 108 -1.85 5.38 10.62
CA PRO A 108 -0.52 4.77 10.77
C PRO A 108 0.53 5.41 9.86
N LEU A 109 0.15 5.90 8.67
CA LEU A 109 1.05 6.61 7.76
C LEU A 109 1.73 7.80 8.46
N VAL A 110 0.98 8.53 9.29
CA VAL A 110 1.49 9.70 10.01
C VAL A 110 2.25 9.28 11.27
N ARG A 111 1.73 8.28 12.01
CA ARG A 111 2.26 7.90 13.32
C ARG A 111 3.43 6.91 13.25
N ILE A 112 3.47 6.06 12.24
CA ILE A 112 4.46 4.97 12.13
C ILE A 112 5.17 5.10 10.78
N SER A 113 6.19 5.95 10.75
CA SER A 113 6.85 6.35 9.49
C SER A 113 7.49 5.17 8.73
N ARG A 114 7.86 4.09 9.41
CA ARG A 114 8.54 2.96 8.77
C ARG A 114 7.62 1.80 8.40
N LEU A 115 6.33 1.94 8.66
CA LEU A 115 5.37 0.91 8.32
C LEU A 115 5.04 1.00 6.82
N SER A 116 5.22 -0.10 6.09
CA SER A 116 5.05 -0.13 4.63
C SER A 116 3.71 -0.71 4.17
N VAL A 117 2.98 -1.37 5.04
CA VAL A 117 1.64 -1.91 4.75
C VAL A 117 0.76 -1.60 5.94
N MET A 118 -0.35 -0.90 5.72
CA MET A 118 -1.22 -0.46 6.79
C MET A 118 -2.68 -0.44 6.36
N PRO A 119 -3.61 -0.64 7.32
CA PRO A 119 -5.03 -0.47 7.02
C PRO A 119 -5.36 1.02 6.89
N VAL A 120 -6.39 1.30 6.10
CA VAL A 120 -6.96 2.64 5.91
C VAL A 120 -8.45 2.51 6.16
N THR A 121 -9.00 3.33 7.05
CA THR A 121 -10.45 3.31 7.30
C THR A 121 -11.20 3.88 6.09
N ASP A 122 -12.48 3.56 5.98
CA ASP A 122 -13.31 4.10 4.90
C ASP A 122 -13.36 5.62 4.96
N ALA A 123 -13.41 6.20 6.17
CA ALA A 123 -13.41 7.66 6.35
C ALA A 123 -12.10 8.28 5.86
N GLU A 124 -10.96 7.67 6.23
CA GLU A 124 -9.64 8.13 5.77
C GLU A 124 -9.51 8.01 4.26
N TRP A 125 -9.99 6.91 3.70
CA TRP A 125 -9.97 6.69 2.26
C TRP A 125 -10.73 7.80 1.52
N ALA A 126 -11.93 8.12 2.00
CA ALA A 126 -12.77 9.15 1.38
C ALA A 126 -12.12 10.54 1.39
N VAL A 127 -11.37 10.86 2.45
CA VAL A 127 -10.66 12.15 2.56
C VAL A 127 -9.50 12.22 1.57
N ILE A 128 -8.74 11.13 1.40
CA ILE A 128 -7.57 11.11 0.53
C ILE A 128 -7.98 11.01 -0.94
N GLU A 129 -8.99 10.25 -1.23
CA GLU A 129 -9.50 10.07 -2.59
C GLU A 129 -10.19 11.35 -3.20
#